data_b32bedf5743dc52d3da699f4114e5fa7
#
_entry.id   b32bedf5743dc52d3da699f4114e5fa7
#
_cell.length_a   1.000
_cell.length_b   1.000
_cell.length_c   1.000
_cell.angle_alpha   90.00
_cell.angle_beta   90.00
_cell.angle_gamma   90.00
#
_symmetry.space_group_name_H-M   'P 1'
#
loop_
_entity.id
_entity.type
_entity.pdbx_description
1 polymer ?
#
loop_
_entity_poly.entity_id
_entity_poly.type
_entity_poly.pdbx_seq_one_letter_code
_entity_poly.pdbx_strand_id
1 'polypeptide(L)'
;MENRLKEILSSIARDGLLFEEAVLTAKERQKILAKPTGALGRLEDISVQIAGITGKVKNEITKKAIIIMSADNGVVEEGVASAPQSVTLSQTINFVRGLTGVSSIAKHFGIDLLVVDMGVKLPIPDSLYTDTPFEDGLLTKKILNRSIARGTNNLAAGPAMTRDQALTAILEGVACAQAVKICGYDILGVGEMGIGNTTTSSCVLAALTKSKASDVVGRGGGLGDEGLAKKIKVVRKAAAECEGDDVIDILAKVGGFDICAMTGAFLGAASVSYTHLTLPTKLE
;
A
#
# COMPACT_ATOMS: atom_id res chain seq x y z
N MET A 1 -17.71 -11.57 2.50
CA MET A 1 -16.41 -10.92 2.20
C MET A 1 -15.41 -11.91 1.62
N GLU A 2 -15.13 -13.04 2.25
CA GLU A 2 -14.18 -14.04 1.74
C GLU A 2 -14.44 -14.52 0.31
N ASN A 3 -15.70 -14.81 -0.04
CA ASN A 3 -16.07 -15.23 -1.39
C ASN A 3 -15.71 -14.15 -2.43
N ARG A 4 -15.96 -12.88 -2.12
CA ARG A 4 -15.59 -11.78 -3.00
C ARG A 4 -14.07 -11.67 -3.18
N LEU A 5 -13.28 -11.83 -2.11
CA LEU A 5 -11.83 -11.86 -2.20
C LEU A 5 -11.35 -13.05 -3.06
N LYS A 6 -11.93 -14.23 -2.89
CA LYS A 6 -11.62 -15.42 -3.72
C LYS A 6 -11.96 -15.20 -5.20
N GLU A 7 -13.08 -14.54 -5.51
CA GLU A 7 -13.44 -14.16 -6.89
C GLU A 7 -12.41 -13.22 -7.51
N ILE A 8 -11.95 -12.20 -6.76
CA ILE A 8 -10.91 -11.28 -7.21
C ILE A 8 -9.60 -12.02 -7.47
N LEU A 9 -9.15 -12.86 -6.54
CA LEU A 9 -7.93 -13.66 -6.69
C LEU A 9 -8.03 -14.61 -7.90
N SER A 10 -9.19 -15.22 -8.11
CA SER A 10 -9.42 -16.10 -9.25
C SER A 10 -9.41 -15.33 -10.58
N SER A 11 -9.95 -14.10 -10.62
CA SER A 11 -9.88 -13.27 -11.82
C SER A 11 -8.44 -12.86 -12.14
N ILE A 12 -7.66 -12.47 -11.14
CA ILE A 12 -6.23 -12.12 -11.31
C ILE A 12 -5.45 -13.32 -11.86
N ALA A 13 -5.66 -14.52 -11.30
CA ALA A 13 -4.97 -15.73 -11.73
C ALA A 13 -5.31 -16.11 -13.18
N ARG A 14 -6.56 -15.87 -13.63
CA ARG A 14 -7.02 -16.16 -14.99
C ARG A 14 -6.57 -15.09 -15.99
N ASP A 15 -6.74 -13.81 -15.64
CA ASP A 15 -6.64 -12.68 -16.56
C ASP A 15 -5.29 -11.95 -16.44
N GLY A 16 -4.47 -12.29 -15.43
CA GLY A 16 -3.17 -11.68 -15.15
C GLY A 16 -2.01 -12.19 -16.01
N LEU A 17 -2.30 -12.94 -17.07
CA LEU A 17 -1.29 -13.40 -18.01
C LEU A 17 -0.78 -12.24 -18.87
N LEU A 18 0.52 -12.19 -19.09
CA LEU A 18 1.11 -11.20 -19.98
C LEU A 18 0.77 -11.51 -21.45
N PHE A 19 0.58 -10.48 -22.25
CA PHE A 19 0.46 -10.59 -23.70
C PHE A 19 1.82 -10.95 -24.31
N GLU A 20 2.10 -12.25 -24.50
CA GLU A 20 3.41 -12.77 -24.94
C GLU A 20 3.87 -12.18 -26.29
N GLU A 21 2.94 -12.00 -27.24
CA GLU A 21 3.26 -11.38 -28.54
C GLU A 21 3.76 -9.94 -28.38
N ALA A 22 3.13 -9.16 -27.49
CA ALA A 22 3.58 -7.80 -27.20
C ALA A 22 4.94 -7.78 -26.50
N VAL A 23 5.24 -8.73 -25.63
CA VAL A 23 6.55 -8.91 -24.99
C VAL A 23 7.62 -9.21 -26.03
N LEU A 24 7.37 -10.14 -26.95
CA LEU A 24 8.32 -10.49 -28.00
C LEU A 24 8.57 -9.30 -28.94
N THR A 25 7.51 -8.65 -29.39
CA THR A 25 7.60 -7.48 -30.27
C THR A 25 8.32 -6.31 -29.59
N ALA A 26 8.08 -6.07 -28.29
CA ALA A 26 8.80 -5.05 -27.55
C ALA A 26 10.30 -5.35 -27.42
N LYS A 27 10.67 -6.63 -27.19
CA LYS A 27 12.08 -7.06 -27.16
C LYS A 27 12.77 -6.83 -28.52
N GLU A 28 12.13 -7.22 -29.62
CA GLU A 28 12.69 -6.98 -30.95
C GLU A 28 12.83 -5.47 -31.23
N ARG A 29 11.82 -4.69 -30.83
CA ARG A 29 11.89 -3.23 -30.96
C ARG A 29 13.10 -2.63 -30.22
N GLN A 30 13.44 -3.11 -29.00
CA GLN A 30 14.62 -2.63 -28.26
C GLN A 30 15.93 -2.83 -29.04
N LYS A 31 16.04 -3.86 -29.88
CA LYS A 31 17.24 -4.15 -30.68
C LYS A 31 17.44 -3.18 -31.85
N ILE A 32 16.33 -2.64 -32.40
CA ILE A 32 16.36 -1.77 -33.58
C ILE A 32 16.30 -0.26 -33.25
N LEU A 33 16.17 0.11 -31.98
CA LEU A 33 16.23 1.51 -31.56
C LEU A 33 17.63 2.08 -31.73
N ALA A 34 17.71 3.36 -32.13
CA ALA A 34 18.97 4.11 -32.33
C ALA A 34 19.68 4.37 -30.97
N LYS A 35 20.15 3.31 -30.32
CA LYS A 35 20.90 3.33 -29.06
C LYS A 35 21.81 2.12 -28.98
N PRO A 36 22.91 2.14 -28.21
CA PRO A 36 23.65 0.93 -27.88
C PRO A 36 22.76 -0.11 -27.17
N THR A 37 22.99 -1.39 -27.44
CA THR A 37 22.22 -2.47 -26.80
C THR A 37 22.39 -2.40 -25.28
N GLY A 38 21.30 -2.43 -24.56
CA GLY A 38 21.28 -2.38 -23.08
C GLY A 38 21.60 -1.00 -22.46
N ALA A 39 21.75 0.07 -23.28
CA ALA A 39 22.18 1.38 -22.80
C ALA A 39 21.22 2.01 -21.76
N LEU A 40 19.94 1.66 -21.79
CA LEU A 40 18.94 2.16 -20.84
C LEU A 40 18.75 1.21 -19.64
N GLY A 41 19.50 0.08 -19.63
CA GLY A 41 19.47 -0.85 -18.50
C GLY A 41 18.07 -1.30 -18.13
N ARG A 42 17.70 -1.16 -16.87
CA ARG A 42 16.41 -1.59 -16.31
C ARG A 42 15.18 -0.94 -16.98
N LEU A 43 15.32 0.24 -17.59
CA LEU A 43 14.21 0.88 -18.31
C LEU A 43 13.78 0.09 -19.54
N GLU A 44 14.70 -0.65 -20.17
CA GLU A 44 14.36 -1.54 -21.29
C GLU A 44 13.48 -2.70 -20.82
N ASP A 45 13.84 -3.34 -19.70
CA ASP A 45 13.04 -4.40 -19.09
C ASP A 45 11.65 -3.92 -18.69
N ILE A 46 11.57 -2.74 -18.06
CA ILE A 46 10.30 -2.11 -17.67
C ILE A 46 9.42 -1.86 -18.88
N SER A 47 9.98 -1.34 -19.98
CA SER A 47 9.20 -1.10 -21.20
C SER A 47 8.64 -2.38 -21.81
N VAL A 48 9.41 -3.47 -21.79
CA VAL A 48 8.97 -4.80 -22.23
C VAL A 48 7.89 -5.36 -21.31
N GLN A 49 8.05 -5.21 -20.01
CA GLN A 49 7.05 -5.65 -19.04
C GLN A 49 5.73 -4.88 -19.20
N ILE A 50 5.77 -3.56 -19.37
CA ILE A 50 4.58 -2.74 -19.61
C ILE A 50 3.90 -3.19 -20.93
N ALA A 51 4.64 -3.48 -21.98
CA ALA A 51 4.07 -4.00 -23.21
C ALA A 51 3.32 -5.31 -22.98
N GLY A 52 3.89 -6.23 -22.20
CA GLY A 52 3.24 -7.47 -21.83
C GLY A 52 1.96 -7.28 -20.99
N ILE A 53 1.92 -6.25 -20.15
CA ILE A 53 0.77 -5.92 -19.31
C ILE A 53 -0.37 -5.34 -20.15
N THR A 54 -0.05 -4.43 -21.06
CA THR A 54 -1.06 -3.62 -21.80
C THR A 54 -1.43 -4.21 -23.15
N GLY A 55 -0.67 -5.18 -23.65
CA GLY A 55 -0.76 -5.67 -25.03
C GLY A 55 -0.28 -4.65 -26.08
N LYS A 56 0.35 -3.55 -25.66
CA LYS A 56 0.81 -2.47 -26.55
C LYS A 56 2.31 -2.28 -26.46
N VAL A 57 3.00 -2.29 -27.60
CA VAL A 57 4.46 -2.10 -27.65
C VAL A 57 4.89 -0.66 -27.32
N LYS A 58 4.06 0.32 -27.66
CA LYS A 58 4.25 1.73 -27.31
C LYS A 58 3.17 2.14 -26.31
N ASN A 59 3.59 2.56 -25.15
CA ASN A 59 2.71 2.98 -24.06
C ASN A 59 2.91 4.46 -23.75
N GLU A 60 1.83 5.14 -23.46
CA GLU A 60 1.81 6.49 -22.93
C GLU A 60 1.23 6.44 -21.51
N ILE A 61 1.87 7.11 -20.57
CA ILE A 61 1.43 7.26 -19.19
C ILE A 61 1.15 8.75 -18.97
N THR A 62 -0.12 9.11 -19.00
CA THR A 62 -0.57 10.50 -18.89
C THR A 62 -1.09 10.83 -17.49
N LYS A 63 -1.99 10.01 -16.97
CA LYS A 63 -2.58 10.18 -15.63
C LYS A 63 -1.94 9.26 -14.62
N LYS A 64 -1.45 9.84 -13.54
CA LYS A 64 -0.74 9.14 -12.46
C LYS A 64 -1.40 9.43 -11.13
N ALA A 65 -1.61 8.41 -10.30
CA ALA A 65 -2.17 8.56 -8.95
C ALA A 65 -1.34 7.84 -7.89
N ILE A 66 -1.43 8.33 -6.66
CA ILE A 66 -0.97 7.62 -5.45
C ILE A 66 -2.13 7.56 -4.48
N ILE A 67 -2.45 6.36 -3.98
CA ILE A 67 -3.36 6.18 -2.87
C ILE A 67 -2.55 6.16 -1.57
N ILE A 68 -3.00 6.92 -0.57
CA ILE A 68 -2.40 6.95 0.77
C ILE A 68 -3.43 6.44 1.77
N MET A 69 -3.17 5.28 2.37
CA MET A 69 -4.01 4.63 3.37
C MET A 69 -3.60 5.10 4.76
N SER A 70 -4.44 5.90 5.42
CA SER A 70 -4.14 6.44 6.75
C SER A 70 -4.86 5.65 7.83
N ALA A 71 -4.12 5.13 8.83
CA ALA A 71 -4.70 4.45 9.98
C ALA A 71 -3.76 4.48 11.18
N ASP A 72 -4.30 4.57 12.38
CA ASP A 72 -3.54 4.45 13.61
C ASP A 72 -3.37 3.00 14.05
N ASN A 73 -2.22 2.69 14.64
CA ASN A 73 -1.84 1.37 15.11
C ASN A 73 -1.72 1.35 16.63
N GLY A 74 -2.54 0.53 17.31
CA GLY A 74 -2.61 0.47 18.78
C GLY A 74 -1.33 0.02 19.47
N VAL A 75 -0.41 -0.63 18.76
CA VAL A 75 0.90 -1.04 19.26
C VAL A 75 1.77 0.13 19.75
N VAL A 76 1.41 1.37 19.41
CA VAL A 76 2.07 2.58 19.94
C VAL A 76 2.05 2.63 21.46
N GLU A 77 1.05 2.03 22.10
CA GLU A 77 0.94 1.92 23.57
C GLU A 77 2.15 1.21 24.20
N GLU A 78 2.85 0.37 23.45
CA GLU A 78 4.09 -0.28 23.86
C GLU A 78 5.32 0.64 23.85
N GLY A 79 5.19 1.91 23.45
CA GLY A 79 6.32 2.83 23.37
C GLY A 79 7.35 2.45 22.30
N VAL A 80 6.89 1.91 21.18
CA VAL A 80 7.69 1.45 20.01
C VAL A 80 7.65 2.44 18.84
N ALA A 81 7.13 3.63 19.08
CA ALA A 81 7.09 4.73 18.10
C ALA A 81 7.87 5.93 18.62
N SER A 82 8.51 6.69 17.73
CA SER A 82 9.27 7.90 18.03
C SER A 82 8.43 9.19 18.05
N ALA A 83 7.17 9.09 17.61
CA ALA A 83 6.24 10.22 17.53
C ALA A 83 4.88 9.86 18.16
N PRO A 84 4.11 10.84 18.67
CA PRO A 84 2.78 10.61 19.20
C PRO A 84 1.78 10.30 18.09
N GLN A 85 0.71 9.55 18.38
CA GLN A 85 -0.35 9.20 17.43
C GLN A 85 -1.02 10.41 16.77
N SER A 86 -1.06 11.56 17.43
CA SER A 86 -1.61 12.80 16.84
C SER A 86 -0.95 13.20 15.51
N VAL A 87 0.26 12.71 15.25
CA VAL A 87 0.98 12.94 14.00
C VAL A 87 0.26 12.26 12.83
N THR A 88 -0.39 11.11 13.02
CA THR A 88 -1.21 10.45 11.98
C THR A 88 -2.28 11.40 11.46
N LEU A 89 -3.09 11.99 12.34
CA LEU A 89 -4.11 12.96 11.96
C LEU A 89 -3.50 14.17 11.22
N SER A 90 -2.44 14.76 11.80
CA SER A 90 -1.81 15.95 11.24
C SER A 90 -1.28 15.69 9.82
N GLN A 91 -0.62 14.55 9.59
CA GLN A 91 -0.10 14.19 8.28
C GLN A 91 -1.23 13.85 7.30
N THR A 92 -2.27 13.15 7.73
CA THR A 92 -3.43 12.85 6.90
C THR A 92 -4.08 14.14 6.35
N ILE A 93 -4.23 15.17 7.19
CA ILE A 93 -4.70 16.48 6.79
C ILE A 93 -3.68 17.20 5.88
N ASN A 94 -2.39 17.10 6.19
CA ASN A 94 -1.34 17.76 5.42
C ASN A 94 -1.19 17.17 4.01
N PHE A 95 -1.52 15.90 3.77
CA PHE A 95 -1.54 15.33 2.41
C PHE A 95 -2.50 16.09 1.51
N VAL A 96 -3.74 16.31 1.92
CA VAL A 96 -4.74 17.04 1.11
C VAL A 96 -4.46 18.53 1.04
N ARG A 97 -3.71 19.09 1.99
CA ARG A 97 -3.24 20.49 1.96
C ARG A 97 -1.98 20.72 1.12
N GLY A 98 -1.35 19.66 0.63
CA GLY A 98 -0.12 19.78 -0.17
C GLY A 98 1.15 20.08 0.65
N LEU A 99 1.16 19.80 1.96
CA LEU A 99 2.21 20.20 2.90
C LEU A 99 3.16 19.06 3.29
N THR A 100 3.04 17.89 2.67
CA THR A 100 3.93 16.74 2.90
C THR A 100 4.95 16.59 1.79
N GLY A 101 6.02 15.83 2.03
CA GLY A 101 7.03 15.52 1.00
C GLY A 101 6.40 14.89 -0.24
N VAL A 102 5.54 13.85 -0.05
CA VAL A 102 4.86 13.20 -1.19
C VAL A 102 3.93 14.15 -1.91
N SER A 103 3.18 15.02 -1.21
CA SER A 103 2.29 15.98 -1.86
C SER A 103 3.04 16.98 -2.73
N SER A 104 4.18 17.46 -2.25
CA SER A 104 5.02 18.42 -2.97
C SER A 104 5.65 17.80 -4.20
N ILE A 105 6.19 16.58 -4.07
CA ILE A 105 6.80 15.83 -5.19
C ILE A 105 5.70 15.43 -6.19
N ALA A 106 4.57 14.91 -5.73
CA ALA A 106 3.45 14.52 -6.56
C ALA A 106 2.93 15.71 -7.39
N LYS A 107 2.76 16.87 -6.77
CA LYS A 107 2.37 18.10 -7.47
C LYS A 107 3.36 18.49 -8.58
N HIS A 108 4.66 18.37 -8.30
CA HIS A 108 5.72 18.68 -9.28
C HIS A 108 5.65 17.76 -10.52
N PHE A 109 5.35 16.47 -10.31
CA PHE A 109 5.29 15.48 -11.41
C PHE A 109 3.89 15.26 -11.98
N GLY A 110 2.90 16.07 -11.61
CA GLY A 110 1.52 15.92 -12.07
C GLY A 110 0.91 14.58 -11.67
N ILE A 111 1.08 14.20 -10.41
CA ILE A 111 0.52 12.99 -9.79
C ILE A 111 -0.59 13.40 -8.84
N ASP A 112 -1.77 12.84 -8.99
CA ASP A 112 -2.88 13.07 -8.07
C ASP A 112 -2.79 12.16 -6.84
N LEU A 113 -3.24 12.66 -5.70
CA LEU A 113 -3.30 11.89 -4.46
C LEU A 113 -4.75 11.57 -4.11
N LEU A 114 -5.02 10.31 -3.76
CA LEU A 114 -6.24 9.87 -3.09
C LEU A 114 -5.87 9.53 -1.65
N VAL A 115 -6.25 10.39 -0.71
CA VAL A 115 -6.00 10.18 0.72
C VAL A 115 -7.22 9.50 1.33
N VAL A 116 -7.02 8.35 1.97
CA VAL A 116 -8.09 7.51 2.51
C VAL A 116 -7.90 7.35 4.01
N ASP A 117 -8.91 7.69 4.79
CA ASP A 117 -8.97 7.32 6.19
C ASP A 117 -9.49 5.89 6.32
N MET A 118 -8.61 4.97 6.74
CA MET A 118 -8.93 3.58 7.05
C MET A 118 -9.17 3.36 8.55
N GLY A 119 -8.78 4.32 9.38
CA GLY A 119 -8.90 4.21 10.83
C GLY A 119 -7.99 5.17 11.58
N VAL A 120 -8.07 6.45 11.30
CA VAL A 120 -7.39 7.51 12.08
C VAL A 120 -8.10 7.65 13.43
N LYS A 121 -7.35 7.59 14.54
CA LYS A 121 -7.88 7.57 15.91
C LYS A 121 -8.58 8.88 16.29
N LEU A 122 -7.95 10.00 15.95
CA LEU A 122 -8.48 11.32 16.25
C LEU A 122 -9.45 11.78 15.15
N PRO A 123 -10.51 12.56 15.51
CA PRO A 123 -11.52 12.99 14.56
C PRO A 123 -10.94 13.91 13.48
N ILE A 124 -11.21 13.60 12.23
CA ILE A 124 -10.91 14.46 11.09
C ILE A 124 -12.08 15.45 10.94
N PRO A 125 -11.83 16.76 10.69
CA PRO A 125 -12.89 17.73 10.47
C PRO A 125 -13.80 17.37 9.29
N ASP A 126 -15.12 17.43 9.46
CA ASP A 126 -16.13 17.07 8.45
C ASP A 126 -15.93 17.81 7.13
N SER A 127 -15.47 19.06 7.17
CA SER A 127 -15.19 19.86 5.98
C SER A 127 -14.11 19.28 5.06
N LEU A 128 -13.25 18.40 5.61
CA LEU A 128 -12.18 17.72 4.88
C LEU A 128 -12.56 16.30 4.45
N TYR A 129 -13.72 15.80 4.86
CA TYR A 129 -14.21 14.46 4.54
C TYR A 129 -15.07 14.41 3.28
N THR A 130 -15.08 13.25 2.64
CA THR A 130 -16.03 12.86 1.59
C THR A 130 -16.23 11.36 1.59
N ASP A 131 -17.39 10.89 1.17
CA ASP A 131 -17.69 9.48 0.96
C ASP A 131 -17.51 9.06 -0.52
N THR A 132 -17.31 10.04 -1.40
CA THR A 132 -17.10 9.83 -2.84
C THR A 132 -15.62 9.94 -3.21
N PRO A 133 -15.05 8.91 -3.89
CA PRO A 133 -13.63 8.91 -4.25
C PRO A 133 -13.30 9.86 -5.41
N PHE A 134 -14.30 10.35 -6.14
CA PHE A 134 -14.11 11.23 -7.29
C PHE A 134 -15.26 12.24 -7.43
N GLU A 135 -14.95 13.38 -8.02
CA GLU A 135 -15.86 14.45 -8.38
C GLU A 135 -15.54 14.86 -9.83
N ASP A 136 -16.55 14.97 -10.70
CA ASP A 136 -16.41 15.36 -12.11
C ASP A 136 -15.33 14.54 -12.88
N GLY A 137 -15.22 13.25 -12.59
CA GLY A 137 -14.26 12.34 -13.22
C GLY A 137 -12.80 12.49 -12.77
N LEU A 138 -12.56 13.28 -11.72
CA LEU A 138 -11.25 13.45 -11.08
C LEU A 138 -11.29 12.88 -9.66
N LEU A 139 -10.14 12.45 -9.15
CA LEU A 139 -10.02 12.04 -7.75
C LEU A 139 -10.35 13.21 -6.83
N THR A 140 -11.08 12.92 -5.76
CA THR A 140 -11.41 13.94 -4.75
C THR A 140 -10.15 14.57 -4.16
N LYS A 141 -10.26 15.86 -3.80
CA LYS A 141 -9.20 16.59 -3.09
C LYS A 141 -9.42 16.58 -1.56
N LYS A 142 -10.45 15.86 -1.10
CA LYS A 142 -10.74 15.63 0.32
C LYS A 142 -10.24 14.26 0.76
N ILE A 143 -10.32 14.00 2.05
CA ILE A 143 -10.01 12.70 2.64
C ILE A 143 -11.22 11.79 2.44
N LEU A 144 -11.01 10.69 1.74
CA LEU A 144 -12.05 9.67 1.53
C LEU A 144 -12.29 8.90 2.83
N ASN A 145 -13.52 8.93 3.31
CA ASN A 145 -13.94 8.20 4.51
C ASN A 145 -14.15 6.70 4.19
N ARG A 146 -13.28 5.86 4.72
CA ARG A 146 -13.38 4.41 4.73
C ARG A 146 -12.98 3.84 6.09
N SER A 147 -13.23 4.64 7.14
CA SER A 147 -12.82 4.31 8.50
C SER A 147 -13.53 3.06 9.01
N ILE A 148 -12.77 2.05 9.39
CA ILE A 148 -13.25 0.78 9.92
C ILE A 148 -13.44 0.87 11.43
N ALA A 149 -12.47 1.48 12.10
CA ALA A 149 -12.49 1.76 13.54
C ALA A 149 -11.50 2.90 13.83
N ARG A 150 -11.49 3.42 15.05
CA ARG A 150 -10.54 4.47 15.48
C ARG A 150 -9.19 3.90 15.87
N GLY A 151 -8.46 3.41 14.84
CA GLY A 151 -7.22 2.68 14.98
C GLY A 151 -7.43 1.19 15.29
N THR A 152 -6.35 0.40 15.22
CA THR A 152 -6.36 -1.00 15.65
C THR A 152 -6.21 -1.11 17.16
N ASN A 153 -6.47 -2.30 17.72
CA ASN A 153 -6.09 -2.63 19.07
C ASN A 153 -4.56 -2.80 19.18
N ASN A 154 -4.06 -2.87 20.42
CA ASN A 154 -2.66 -3.16 20.68
C ASN A 154 -2.37 -4.65 20.44
N LEU A 155 -1.64 -4.97 19.38
CA LEU A 155 -1.27 -6.33 18.99
C LEU A 155 -0.39 -7.07 20.03
N ALA A 156 0.20 -6.36 20.99
CA ALA A 156 0.96 -6.97 22.07
C ALA A 156 0.06 -7.50 23.21
N ALA A 157 -1.19 -7.02 23.27
CA ALA A 157 -2.20 -7.42 24.26
C ALA A 157 -3.25 -8.40 23.69
N GLY A 158 -3.36 -8.52 22.36
CA GLY A 158 -4.32 -9.40 21.69
C GLY A 158 -4.38 -9.08 20.20
N PRO A 159 -5.31 -9.66 19.43
CA PRO A 159 -5.45 -9.38 18.00
C PRO A 159 -5.63 -7.89 17.71
N ALA A 160 -4.90 -7.37 16.71
CA ALA A 160 -4.97 -5.98 16.29
C ALA A 160 -6.38 -5.61 15.80
N MET A 161 -7.06 -6.54 15.14
CA MET A 161 -8.41 -6.37 14.60
C MET A 161 -9.11 -7.73 14.47
N THR A 162 -10.40 -7.71 14.16
CA THR A 162 -11.10 -8.95 13.80
C THR A 162 -10.76 -9.36 12.36
N ARG A 163 -10.96 -10.65 12.04
CA ARG A 163 -10.80 -11.16 10.67
C ARG A 163 -11.71 -10.41 9.67
N ASP A 164 -12.94 -10.10 10.08
CA ASP A 164 -13.88 -9.33 9.25
C ASP A 164 -13.40 -7.90 9.00
N GLN A 165 -12.79 -7.26 9.97
CA GLN A 165 -12.19 -5.93 9.79
C GLN A 165 -10.99 -5.97 8.83
N ALA A 166 -10.14 -7.00 8.91
CA ALA A 166 -9.03 -7.19 7.97
C ALA A 166 -9.54 -7.39 6.53
N LEU A 167 -10.55 -8.25 6.34
CA LEU A 167 -11.21 -8.46 5.05
C LEU A 167 -11.87 -7.19 4.52
N THR A 168 -12.54 -6.43 5.39
CA THR A 168 -13.15 -5.13 5.02
C THR A 168 -12.08 -4.17 4.53
N ALA A 169 -10.96 -4.03 5.25
CA ALA A 169 -9.86 -3.16 4.85
C ALA A 169 -9.28 -3.55 3.48
N ILE A 170 -9.08 -4.85 3.23
CA ILE A 170 -8.63 -5.34 1.93
C ILE A 170 -9.64 -4.97 0.83
N LEU A 171 -10.93 -5.20 1.03
CA LEU A 171 -11.94 -4.92 0.01
C LEU A 171 -12.12 -3.41 -0.24
N GLU A 172 -11.98 -2.55 0.76
CA GLU A 172 -11.96 -1.11 0.57
C GLU A 172 -10.74 -0.66 -0.24
N GLY A 173 -9.58 -1.27 -0.01
CA GLY A 173 -8.39 -1.06 -0.84
C GLY A 173 -8.61 -1.43 -2.31
N VAL A 174 -9.27 -2.57 -2.56
CA VAL A 174 -9.68 -2.98 -3.92
C VAL A 174 -10.60 -1.92 -4.54
N ALA A 175 -11.61 -1.45 -3.81
CA ALA A 175 -12.56 -0.46 -4.30
C ALA A 175 -11.88 0.88 -4.63
N CYS A 176 -10.90 1.31 -3.81
CA CYS A 176 -10.10 2.51 -4.08
C CYS A 176 -9.30 2.39 -5.39
N ALA A 177 -8.64 1.26 -5.63
CA ALA A 177 -7.90 1.03 -6.89
C ALA A 177 -8.83 1.00 -8.10
N GLN A 178 -10.00 0.38 -7.98
CA GLN A 178 -11.01 0.38 -9.03
C GLN A 178 -11.55 1.79 -9.32
N ALA A 179 -11.76 2.62 -8.30
CA ALA A 179 -12.16 4.02 -8.47
C ALA A 179 -11.09 4.83 -9.23
N VAL A 180 -9.81 4.64 -8.92
CA VAL A 180 -8.68 5.25 -9.67
C VAL A 180 -8.73 4.83 -11.14
N LYS A 181 -9.00 3.55 -11.43
CA LYS A 181 -9.14 3.06 -12.82
C LYS A 181 -10.31 3.70 -13.56
N ILE A 182 -11.48 3.81 -12.89
CA ILE A 182 -12.68 4.45 -13.47
C ILE A 182 -12.40 5.91 -13.87
N CYS A 183 -11.57 6.61 -13.09
CA CYS A 183 -11.12 7.98 -13.41
C CYS A 183 -10.08 8.05 -14.54
N GLY A 184 -9.72 6.91 -15.15
CA GLY A 184 -8.83 6.84 -16.31
C GLY A 184 -7.34 7.07 -15.98
N TYR A 185 -6.91 6.75 -14.76
CA TYR A 185 -5.49 6.80 -14.43
C TYR A 185 -4.75 5.59 -15.01
N ASP A 186 -3.52 5.82 -15.48
CA ASP A 186 -2.68 4.82 -16.17
C ASP A 186 -1.76 4.07 -15.22
N ILE A 187 -1.32 4.71 -14.15
CA ILE A 187 -0.41 4.14 -13.14
C ILE A 187 -0.85 4.52 -11.74
N LEU A 188 -0.73 3.56 -10.84
CA LEU A 188 -1.08 3.68 -9.44
C LEU A 188 0.11 3.37 -8.55
N GLY A 189 0.46 4.31 -7.68
CA GLY A 189 1.31 4.08 -6.52
C GLY A 189 0.47 3.88 -5.26
N VAL A 190 1.01 3.18 -4.29
CA VAL A 190 0.35 2.93 -3.00
C VAL A 190 1.30 3.31 -1.87
N GLY A 191 0.77 4.00 -0.87
CA GLY A 191 1.49 4.37 0.34
C GLY A 191 0.57 4.36 1.55
N GLU A 192 1.15 4.56 2.71
CA GLU A 192 0.41 4.58 3.97
C GLU A 192 0.90 5.70 4.90
N MET A 193 0.07 5.98 5.92
CA MET A 193 0.41 6.85 7.03
C MET A 193 -0.22 6.32 8.31
N GLY A 194 0.63 5.92 9.27
CA GLY A 194 0.14 5.47 10.58
C GLY A 194 1.27 5.38 11.58
N ILE A 195 1.19 6.11 12.68
CA ILE A 195 2.21 5.97 13.73
C ILE A 195 2.12 4.55 14.32
N GLY A 196 3.27 3.86 14.39
CA GLY A 196 3.37 2.45 14.75
C GLY A 196 3.41 1.46 13.57
N ASN A 197 3.14 1.91 12.34
CA ASN A 197 3.11 1.14 11.09
C ASN A 197 4.35 0.25 10.86
N THR A 198 5.55 0.75 11.16
CA THR A 198 6.78 -0.04 10.99
C THR A 198 6.89 -1.21 11.97
N THR A 199 6.14 -1.20 13.07
CA THR A 199 6.06 -2.34 14.00
C THR A 199 5.11 -3.41 13.45
N THR A 200 3.91 -3.01 13.01
CA THR A 200 2.95 -3.94 12.37
C THR A 200 3.53 -4.55 11.10
N SER A 201 4.20 -3.74 10.25
CA SER A 201 4.90 -4.25 9.06
C SER A 201 5.95 -5.30 9.39
N SER A 202 6.76 -5.06 10.43
CA SER A 202 7.76 -6.03 10.88
C SER A 202 7.13 -7.30 11.45
N CYS A 203 5.99 -7.20 12.15
CA CYS A 203 5.26 -8.36 12.64
C CYS A 203 4.72 -9.22 11.50
N VAL A 204 4.05 -8.60 10.52
CA VAL A 204 3.51 -9.29 9.34
C VAL A 204 4.64 -9.95 8.55
N LEU A 205 5.74 -9.22 8.31
CA LEU A 205 6.88 -9.77 7.59
C LEU A 205 7.49 -10.96 8.33
N ALA A 206 7.75 -10.84 9.63
CA ALA A 206 8.31 -11.92 10.44
C ALA A 206 7.39 -13.15 10.46
N ALA A 207 6.06 -12.96 10.62
CA ALA A 207 5.10 -14.05 10.66
C ALA A 207 5.01 -14.79 9.31
N LEU A 208 4.92 -14.06 8.19
CA LEU A 208 4.79 -14.65 6.86
C LEU A 208 6.08 -15.35 6.38
N THR A 209 7.25 -14.78 6.67
CA THR A 209 8.53 -15.29 6.18
C THR A 209 9.27 -16.17 7.18
N LYS A 210 8.77 -16.26 8.42
CA LYS A 210 9.45 -16.91 9.55
C LYS A 210 10.85 -16.35 9.84
N SER A 211 11.08 -15.10 9.47
CA SER A 211 12.33 -14.39 9.71
C SER A 211 12.47 -14.02 11.18
N LYS A 212 13.73 -13.93 11.65
CA LYS A 212 13.98 -13.44 13.00
C LYS A 212 13.58 -11.98 13.12
N ALA A 213 12.94 -11.60 14.24
CA ALA A 213 12.53 -10.22 14.49
C ALA A 213 13.71 -9.23 14.42
N SER A 214 14.93 -9.65 14.84
CA SER A 214 16.14 -8.84 14.72
C SER A 214 16.52 -8.45 13.30
N ASP A 215 16.11 -9.26 12.32
CA ASP A 215 16.54 -9.09 10.92
C ASP A 215 15.55 -8.20 10.13
N VAL A 216 14.32 -8.07 10.64
CA VAL A 216 13.23 -7.33 9.96
C VAL A 216 12.79 -6.06 10.69
N VAL A 217 13.24 -5.85 11.93
CA VAL A 217 12.90 -4.66 12.72
C VAL A 217 13.93 -3.57 12.51
N GLY A 218 13.46 -2.40 12.05
CA GLY A 218 14.25 -1.18 11.95
C GLY A 218 13.85 -0.13 12.99
N ARG A 219 14.60 0.97 13.03
CA ARG A 219 14.38 2.12 13.95
C ARG A 219 13.12 2.93 13.60
N GLY A 220 12.50 2.68 12.45
CA GLY A 220 11.36 3.47 11.98
C GLY A 220 11.71 4.96 11.90
N GLY A 221 10.89 5.81 12.52
CA GLY A 221 11.08 7.26 12.54
C GLY A 221 12.20 7.75 13.46
N GLY A 222 13.14 6.88 13.88
CA GLY A 222 14.32 7.29 14.67
C GLY A 222 14.31 6.84 16.14
N LEU A 223 13.80 5.64 16.43
CA LEU A 223 13.90 5.06 17.78
C LEU A 223 15.35 4.93 18.27
N GLY A 224 15.60 5.30 19.52
CA GLY A 224 16.84 4.99 20.22
C GLY A 224 17.03 3.49 20.47
N ASP A 225 18.18 3.10 21.01
CA ASP A 225 18.55 1.68 21.20
C ASP A 225 17.59 0.93 22.13
N GLU A 226 17.14 1.56 23.21
CA GLU A 226 16.16 0.99 24.13
C GLU A 226 14.81 0.75 23.45
N GLY A 227 14.31 1.73 22.70
CA GLY A 227 13.07 1.61 21.92
C GLY A 227 13.17 0.53 20.85
N LEU A 228 14.30 0.42 20.16
CA LEU A 228 14.57 -0.63 19.19
C LEU A 228 14.55 -2.03 19.83
N ALA A 229 15.24 -2.20 20.97
CA ALA A 229 15.26 -3.47 21.69
C ALA A 229 13.85 -3.89 22.13
N LYS A 230 13.05 -2.93 22.62
CA LYS A 230 11.64 -3.14 23.01
C LYS A 230 10.81 -3.54 21.80
N LYS A 231 10.96 -2.85 20.67
CA LYS A 231 10.26 -3.15 19.41
C LYS A 231 10.57 -4.57 18.91
N ILE A 232 11.85 -4.99 18.93
CA ILE A 232 12.26 -6.35 18.58
C ILE A 232 11.58 -7.39 19.48
N LYS A 233 11.46 -7.12 20.78
CA LYS A 233 10.79 -8.02 21.73
C LYS A 233 9.30 -8.16 21.43
N VAL A 234 8.61 -7.05 21.16
CA VAL A 234 7.19 -7.02 20.76
C VAL A 234 6.98 -7.82 19.47
N VAL A 235 7.75 -7.54 18.43
CA VAL A 235 7.63 -8.21 17.12
C VAL A 235 7.89 -9.72 17.26
N ARG A 236 8.92 -10.12 18.01
CA ARG A 236 9.23 -11.53 18.24
C ARG A 236 8.07 -12.30 18.88
N LYS A 237 7.45 -11.71 19.93
CA LYS A 237 6.32 -12.32 20.62
C LYS A 237 5.12 -12.43 19.69
N ALA A 238 4.73 -11.33 19.07
CA ALA A 238 3.55 -11.25 18.21
C ALA A 238 3.65 -12.19 16.99
N ALA A 239 4.81 -12.25 16.33
CA ALA A 239 5.00 -13.14 15.18
C ALA A 239 4.95 -14.63 15.57
N ALA A 240 5.44 -15.00 16.75
CA ALA A 240 5.36 -16.38 17.25
C ALA A 240 3.91 -16.84 17.51
N GLU A 241 3.01 -15.93 17.89
CA GLU A 241 1.60 -16.22 18.10
C GLU A 241 0.81 -16.45 16.81
N CYS A 242 1.43 -16.24 15.64
CA CYS A 242 0.84 -16.46 14.32
C CYS A 242 1.22 -17.80 13.69
N GLU A 243 1.86 -18.71 14.42
CA GLU A 243 2.27 -20.01 13.88
C GLU A 243 1.06 -20.86 13.50
N GLY A 244 1.01 -21.28 12.22
CA GLY A 244 -0.09 -22.10 11.68
C GLY A 244 -1.30 -21.31 11.19
N ASP A 245 -1.32 -19.98 11.31
CA ASP A 245 -2.40 -19.14 10.84
C ASP A 245 -2.37 -18.97 9.30
N ASP A 246 -3.52 -18.72 8.71
CA ASP A 246 -3.59 -18.24 7.32
C ASP A 246 -3.22 -16.74 7.22
N VAL A 247 -3.02 -16.25 5.99
CA VAL A 247 -2.59 -14.87 5.74
C VAL A 247 -3.56 -13.83 6.33
N ILE A 248 -4.87 -14.09 6.28
CA ILE A 248 -5.87 -13.16 6.80
C ILE A 248 -5.86 -13.14 8.33
N ASP A 249 -5.65 -14.30 8.97
CA ASP A 249 -5.53 -14.39 10.42
C ASP A 249 -4.25 -13.71 10.92
N ILE A 250 -3.14 -13.85 10.19
CA ILE A 250 -1.90 -13.10 10.47
C ILE A 250 -2.15 -11.59 10.38
N LEU A 251 -2.82 -11.11 9.32
CA LEU A 251 -3.16 -9.70 9.19
C LEU A 251 -4.09 -9.22 10.31
N ALA A 252 -5.06 -10.03 10.72
CA ALA A 252 -5.97 -9.70 11.81
C ALA A 252 -5.24 -9.64 13.16
N LYS A 253 -4.30 -10.56 13.42
CA LYS A 253 -3.56 -10.60 14.68
C LYS A 253 -2.54 -9.47 14.80
N VAL A 254 -1.73 -9.26 13.76
CA VAL A 254 -0.53 -8.42 13.87
C VAL A 254 -0.39 -7.32 12.81
N GLY A 255 -1.38 -7.18 11.92
CA GLY A 255 -1.39 -6.17 10.87
C GLY A 255 -1.93 -4.81 11.31
N GLY A 256 -2.25 -3.99 10.33
CA GLY A 256 -2.90 -2.69 10.45
C GLY A 256 -3.94 -2.51 9.34
N PHE A 257 -4.92 -1.62 9.53
CA PHE A 257 -5.90 -1.31 8.49
C PHE A 257 -5.22 -0.73 7.24
N ASP A 258 -4.15 0.04 7.42
CA ASP A 258 -3.27 0.57 6.39
C ASP A 258 -2.68 -0.54 5.51
N ILE A 259 -1.99 -1.51 6.10
CA ILE A 259 -1.37 -2.64 5.39
C ILE A 259 -2.41 -3.50 4.68
N CYS A 260 -3.53 -3.79 5.33
CA CYS A 260 -4.64 -4.55 4.74
C CYS A 260 -5.20 -3.81 3.51
N ALA A 261 -5.44 -2.50 3.62
CA ALA A 261 -5.95 -1.69 2.52
C ALA A 261 -4.94 -1.54 1.37
N MET A 262 -3.65 -1.38 1.68
CA MET A 262 -2.59 -1.41 0.65
C MET A 262 -2.58 -2.74 -0.11
N THR A 263 -2.68 -3.87 0.61
CA THR A 263 -2.78 -5.21 -0.01
C THR A 263 -3.98 -5.26 -0.96
N GLY A 264 -5.13 -4.75 -0.50
CA GLY A 264 -6.33 -4.63 -1.32
C GLY A 264 -6.14 -3.75 -2.55
N ALA A 265 -5.44 -2.61 -2.42
CA ALA A 265 -5.18 -1.73 -3.55
C ALA A 265 -4.31 -2.40 -4.63
N PHE A 266 -3.31 -3.21 -4.24
CA PHE A 266 -2.53 -4.01 -5.18
C PHE A 266 -3.38 -5.08 -5.86
N LEU A 267 -4.22 -5.81 -5.12
CA LEU A 267 -5.12 -6.81 -5.68
C LEU A 267 -6.16 -6.16 -6.61
N GLY A 268 -6.71 -5.02 -6.22
CA GLY A 268 -7.64 -4.26 -7.04
C GLY A 268 -7.00 -3.76 -8.34
N ALA A 269 -5.77 -3.25 -8.26
CA ALA A 269 -5.00 -2.85 -9.42
C ALA A 269 -4.76 -4.04 -10.37
N ALA A 270 -4.33 -5.19 -9.85
CA ALA A 270 -4.13 -6.40 -10.66
C ALA A 270 -5.43 -6.90 -11.32
N SER A 271 -6.56 -6.80 -10.63
CA SER A 271 -7.86 -7.25 -11.15
C SER A 271 -8.41 -6.42 -12.31
N VAL A 272 -7.90 -5.20 -12.50
CA VAL A 272 -8.32 -4.28 -13.58
C VAL A 272 -7.20 -4.04 -14.61
N SER A 273 -6.26 -4.99 -14.74
CA SER A 273 -5.13 -4.96 -15.69
C SER A 273 -4.09 -3.86 -15.40
N TYR A 274 -3.97 -3.42 -14.15
CA TYR A 274 -2.77 -2.77 -13.64
C TYR A 274 -1.83 -3.85 -13.12
N THR A 275 -0.92 -4.34 -13.92
CA THR A 275 0.03 -5.33 -13.44
C THR A 275 1.20 -4.67 -12.73
N HIS A 276 1.72 -5.35 -11.74
CA HIS A 276 2.68 -4.88 -10.76
C HIS A 276 4.06 -4.65 -11.36
N LEU A 277 4.54 -3.41 -11.30
CA LEU A 277 5.96 -3.10 -11.46
C LEU A 277 6.55 -2.90 -10.06
N THR A 278 7.24 -3.90 -9.53
CA THR A 278 8.11 -3.70 -8.38
C THR A 278 9.44 -3.12 -8.84
N LEU A 279 9.69 -1.88 -8.49
CA LEU A 279 11.04 -1.34 -8.56
C LEU A 279 11.82 -1.87 -7.36
N PRO A 280 13.04 -2.39 -7.53
CA PRO A 280 13.89 -2.75 -6.40
C PRO A 280 14.18 -1.47 -5.60
N THR A 281 13.67 -1.41 -4.37
CA THR A 281 14.04 -0.39 -3.41
C THR A 281 15.32 -0.84 -2.71
N LYS A 282 16.47 -0.64 -3.32
CA LYS A 282 17.75 -0.78 -2.67
C LYS A 282 18.23 0.63 -2.36
N LEU A 283 18.29 0.94 -1.07
CA LEU A 283 18.99 2.14 -0.58
C LEU A 283 20.49 1.88 -0.73
N GLU A 284 21.05 2.37 -1.78
CA GLU A 284 22.50 2.45 -1.98
C GLU A 284 22.93 3.89 -2.05
#